data_946cdc4f9f9b0af139e9d140dd010778
#
_entry.id   946cdc4f9f9b0af139e9d140dd010778
#
_cell.length_a   1.000
_cell.length_b   1.000
_cell.length_c   1.000
_cell.angle_alpha   90.00
_cell.angle_beta   90.00
_cell.angle_gamma   90.00
#
_symmetry.space_group_name_H-M   'P 1'
#
loop_
_entity.id
_entity.type
_entity.pdbx_description
1 polymer ?
#
loop_
_entity_poly.entity_id
_entity_poly.type
_entity_poly.pdbx_seq_one_letter_code
_entity_poly.pdbx_strand_id
1 'polypeptide(L)'
;MKPLIVLLLAFFISLCSTKIFRGNYDLYLSGRIAMSVMLVFTAVAHFTFNKGMSMMLPDFIPYKTETVYLTGIIEIVAAIGFFIPNLRVVTAWLLIAFLILILPANIYATIKHIDYQKGTFDGSGLGYLWFRIPLQILFIVWTYLAVIKG
;
A
#
# COMPACT_ATOMS: atom_id res chain seq x y z
N MET A 1 -1.31 -0.04 -11.12
CA MET A 1 -2.76 0.27 -11.19
C MET A 1 -3.63 -0.61 -10.28
N LYS A 2 -3.35 -1.92 -10.15
CA LYS A 2 -4.17 -2.84 -9.34
C LYS A 2 -4.47 -2.36 -7.90
N PRO A 3 -3.51 -1.86 -7.09
CA PRO A 3 -3.80 -1.39 -5.73
C PRO A 3 -4.80 -0.25 -5.67
N LEU A 4 -4.75 0.70 -6.61
CA LEU A 4 -5.71 1.80 -6.67
C LEU A 4 -7.13 1.31 -6.94
N ILE A 5 -7.28 0.36 -7.87
CA ILE A 5 -8.58 -0.24 -8.19
C ILE A 5 -9.16 -0.94 -6.97
N VAL A 6 -8.33 -1.74 -6.27
CA VAL A 6 -8.72 -2.43 -5.04
C VAL A 6 -9.17 -1.43 -3.96
N LEU A 7 -8.40 -0.34 -3.76
CA LEU A 7 -8.74 0.71 -2.80
C LEU A 7 -10.12 1.33 -3.09
N LEU A 8 -10.34 1.74 -4.34
CA LEU A 8 -11.59 2.41 -4.74
C LEU A 8 -12.78 1.45 -4.67
N LEU A 9 -12.65 0.22 -5.17
CA LEU A 9 -13.72 -0.78 -5.09
C LEU A 9 -14.08 -1.10 -3.65
N ALA A 10 -13.10 -1.35 -2.80
CA ALA A 10 -13.33 -1.63 -1.38
C ALA A 10 -13.98 -0.43 -0.68
N PHE A 11 -13.60 0.79 -1.03
CA PHE A 11 -14.20 2.01 -0.48
C PHE A 11 -15.68 2.13 -0.83
N PHE A 12 -16.03 2.00 -2.12
CA PHE A 12 -17.42 2.11 -2.55
C PHE A 12 -18.30 0.99 -1.99
N ILE A 13 -17.79 -0.27 -2.00
CA ILE A 13 -18.53 -1.41 -1.42
C ILE A 13 -18.76 -1.19 0.08
N SER A 14 -17.72 -0.76 0.81
CA SER A 14 -17.84 -0.47 2.24
C SER A 14 -18.80 0.70 2.50
N LEU A 15 -18.76 1.75 1.68
CA LEU A 15 -19.62 2.91 1.82
C LEU A 15 -21.11 2.54 1.61
N CYS A 16 -21.39 1.73 0.60
CA CYS A 16 -22.74 1.19 0.38
C CYS A 16 -23.19 0.30 1.56
N SER A 17 -22.30 -0.55 2.06
CA SER A 17 -22.57 -1.42 3.20
C SER A 17 -22.89 -0.62 4.47
N THR A 18 -22.12 0.44 4.78
CA THR A 18 -22.41 1.30 5.94
C THR A 18 -23.76 1.98 5.82
N LYS A 19 -24.15 2.41 4.61
CA LYS A 19 -25.47 2.98 4.35
C LYS A 19 -26.59 1.98 4.61
N ILE A 20 -26.44 0.74 4.14
CA ILE A 20 -27.46 -0.31 4.28
C ILE A 20 -27.60 -0.74 5.74
N PHE A 21 -26.50 -1.00 6.45
CA PHE A 21 -26.54 -1.58 7.80
C PHE A 21 -26.67 -0.54 8.93
N ARG A 22 -26.17 0.70 8.72
CA ARG A 22 -26.18 1.77 9.74
C ARG A 22 -27.08 2.95 9.40
N GLY A 23 -27.68 2.96 8.21
CA GLY A 23 -28.51 4.07 7.74
C GLY A 23 -27.74 5.32 7.30
N ASN A 24 -26.45 5.43 7.61
CA ASN A 24 -25.61 6.59 7.31
C ASN A 24 -24.35 6.18 6.54
N TYR A 25 -23.82 7.12 5.74
CA TYR A 25 -22.50 6.96 5.10
C TYR A 25 -21.39 7.24 6.12
N ASP A 26 -20.61 6.23 6.48
CA ASP A 26 -19.44 6.38 7.34
C ASP A 26 -18.16 6.40 6.46
N LEU A 27 -17.78 7.61 6.06
CA LEU A 27 -16.61 7.83 5.19
C LEU A 27 -15.30 7.38 5.83
N TYR A 28 -15.14 7.63 7.13
CA TYR A 28 -13.91 7.29 7.84
C TYR A 28 -13.76 5.78 8.02
N LEU A 29 -14.81 5.09 8.44
CA LEU A 29 -14.79 3.64 8.55
C LEU A 29 -14.58 2.99 7.17
N SER A 30 -15.30 3.47 6.16
CA SER A 30 -15.14 2.96 4.78
C SER A 30 -13.73 3.21 4.24
N GLY A 31 -13.14 4.35 4.55
CA GLY A 31 -11.76 4.67 4.17
C GLY A 31 -10.74 3.75 4.85
N ARG A 32 -10.94 3.43 6.14
CA ARG A 32 -10.10 2.47 6.89
C ARG A 32 -10.20 1.06 6.32
N ILE A 33 -11.41 0.59 6.07
CA ILE A 33 -11.65 -0.74 5.48
C ILE A 33 -10.99 -0.81 4.11
N ALA A 34 -11.18 0.20 3.26
CA ALA A 34 -10.59 0.25 1.93
C ALA A 34 -9.06 0.19 1.96
N MET A 35 -8.44 0.98 2.85
CA MET A 35 -6.98 0.98 2.99
C MET A 35 -6.46 -0.35 3.52
N SER A 36 -7.15 -0.97 4.48
CA SER A 36 -6.78 -2.29 5.01
C SER A 36 -6.88 -3.38 3.96
N VAL A 37 -7.96 -3.40 3.17
CA VAL A 37 -8.13 -4.36 2.07
C VAL A 37 -7.01 -4.19 1.02
N MET A 38 -6.70 -2.96 0.67
CA MET A 38 -5.61 -2.67 -0.27
C MET A 38 -4.25 -3.11 0.29
N LEU A 39 -3.96 -2.87 1.57
CA LEU A 39 -2.72 -3.31 2.23
C LEU A 39 -2.59 -4.83 2.26
N VAL A 40 -3.67 -5.55 2.57
CA VAL A 40 -3.67 -7.01 2.52
C VAL A 40 -3.43 -7.51 1.09
N PHE A 41 -4.05 -6.87 0.10
CA PHE A 41 -3.84 -7.21 -1.30
C PHE A 41 -2.37 -7.01 -1.73
N THR A 42 -1.76 -5.89 -1.33
CA THR A 42 -0.34 -5.63 -1.63
C THR A 42 0.58 -6.56 -0.84
N ALA A 43 0.27 -6.86 0.41
CA ALA A 43 1.01 -7.83 1.20
C ALA A 43 1.04 -9.21 0.54
N VAL A 44 -0.09 -9.71 0.03
CA VAL A 44 -0.12 -10.97 -0.74
C VAL A 44 0.84 -10.90 -1.93
N ALA A 45 0.92 -9.76 -2.61
CA ALA A 45 1.86 -9.59 -3.73
C ALA A 45 3.33 -9.69 -3.27
N HIS A 46 3.69 -9.23 -2.07
CA HIS A 46 5.04 -9.39 -1.49
C HIS A 46 5.43 -10.86 -1.31
N PHE A 47 4.48 -11.71 -0.96
CA PHE A 47 4.72 -13.16 -0.84
C PHE A 47 4.71 -13.88 -2.19
N THR A 48 3.84 -13.47 -3.10
CA THR A 48 3.66 -14.11 -4.41
C THR A 48 4.76 -13.73 -5.40
N PHE A 49 5.12 -12.44 -5.45
CA PHE A 49 6.10 -11.89 -6.41
C PHE A 49 7.41 -11.50 -5.73
N ASN A 50 7.81 -12.20 -4.68
CA ASN A 50 8.97 -11.89 -3.88
C ASN A 50 10.25 -11.72 -4.71
N LYS A 51 10.51 -12.62 -5.67
CA LYS A 51 11.66 -12.55 -6.56
C LYS A 51 11.72 -11.23 -7.33
N GLY A 52 10.63 -10.86 -7.99
CA GLY A 52 10.56 -9.60 -8.75
C GLY A 52 10.63 -8.36 -7.86
N MET A 53 9.99 -8.40 -6.69
CA MET A 53 10.03 -7.29 -5.73
C MET A 53 11.41 -7.13 -5.08
N SER A 54 12.15 -8.22 -4.84
CA SER A 54 13.53 -8.13 -4.34
C SER A 54 14.46 -7.44 -5.34
N MET A 55 14.21 -7.56 -6.65
CA MET A 55 14.95 -6.82 -7.68
C MET A 55 14.71 -5.31 -7.63
N MET A 56 13.59 -4.86 -7.06
CA MET A 56 13.29 -3.43 -6.89
C MET A 56 14.14 -2.75 -5.82
N LEU A 57 14.76 -3.54 -4.94
CA LEU A 57 15.62 -3.01 -3.89
C LEU A 57 17.01 -2.71 -4.42
N PRO A 58 17.60 -1.54 -4.07
CA PRO A 58 18.97 -1.21 -4.43
C PRO A 58 19.99 -2.26 -3.96
N ASP A 59 21.12 -2.34 -4.66
CA ASP A 59 22.11 -3.40 -4.43
C ASP A 59 22.82 -3.31 -3.07
N PHE A 60 22.82 -2.14 -2.42
CA PHE A 60 23.38 -1.95 -1.09
C PHE A 60 22.53 -2.55 0.04
N ILE A 61 21.28 -2.95 -0.25
CA ILE A 61 20.39 -3.56 0.75
C ILE A 61 20.69 -5.06 0.82
N PRO A 62 21.18 -5.57 1.96
CA PRO A 62 21.36 -7.01 2.16
C PRO A 62 20.01 -7.69 2.38
N TYR A 63 19.98 -9.02 2.20
CA TYR A 63 18.79 -9.84 2.50
C TYR A 63 17.50 -9.32 1.82
N LYS A 64 17.57 -9.04 0.51
CA LYS A 64 16.47 -8.45 -0.26
C LYS A 64 15.18 -9.26 -0.17
N THR A 65 15.27 -10.58 -0.23
CA THR A 65 14.12 -11.50 -0.13
C THR A 65 13.42 -11.38 1.22
N GLU A 66 14.21 -11.42 2.30
CA GLU A 66 13.70 -11.28 3.67
C GLU A 66 13.11 -9.89 3.91
N THR A 67 13.74 -8.86 3.35
CA THR A 67 13.22 -7.48 3.42
C THR A 67 11.86 -7.37 2.76
N VAL A 68 11.65 -8.02 1.60
CA VAL A 68 10.34 -8.02 0.93
C VAL A 68 9.28 -8.75 1.77
N TYR A 69 9.61 -9.87 2.39
CA TYR A 69 8.70 -10.55 3.31
C TYR A 69 8.37 -9.69 4.53
N LEU A 70 9.35 -9.02 5.10
CA LEU A 70 9.16 -8.12 6.24
C LEU A 70 8.20 -6.97 5.88
N THR A 71 8.37 -6.36 4.69
CA THR A 71 7.47 -5.29 4.23
C THR A 71 6.03 -5.79 4.07
N GLY A 72 5.82 -7.00 3.55
CA GLY A 72 4.50 -7.62 3.49
C GLY A 72 3.88 -7.85 4.88
N ILE A 73 4.67 -8.28 5.86
CA ILE A 73 4.21 -8.44 7.24
C ILE A 73 3.83 -7.08 7.85
N ILE A 74 4.62 -6.03 7.62
CA ILE A 74 4.33 -4.66 8.09
C ILE A 74 2.98 -4.19 7.54
N GLU A 75 2.69 -4.44 6.27
CA GLU A 75 1.41 -4.07 5.66
C GLU A 75 0.23 -4.80 6.31
N ILE A 76 0.35 -6.10 6.61
CA ILE A 76 -0.69 -6.87 7.31
C ILE A 76 -0.91 -6.33 8.73
N VAL A 77 0.16 -6.09 9.48
CA VAL A 77 0.09 -5.53 10.83
C VAL A 77 -0.56 -4.14 10.82
N ALA A 78 -0.24 -3.30 9.84
CA ALA A 78 -0.87 -2.00 9.67
C ALA A 78 -2.37 -2.13 9.35
N ALA A 79 -2.76 -3.06 8.48
CA ALA A 79 -4.15 -3.31 8.14
C ALA A 79 -4.99 -3.70 9.37
N ILE A 80 -4.44 -4.49 10.29
CA ILE A 80 -5.08 -4.87 11.55
C ILE A 80 -5.07 -3.71 12.54
N GLY A 81 -3.94 -3.00 12.66
CA GLY A 81 -3.75 -1.89 13.59
C GLY A 81 -4.73 -0.74 13.41
N PHE A 82 -5.26 -0.54 12.20
CA PHE A 82 -6.28 0.48 11.93
C PHE A 82 -7.60 0.25 12.66
N PHE A 83 -7.90 -0.97 13.08
CA PHE A 83 -9.12 -1.32 13.80
C PHE A 83 -8.94 -1.36 15.32
N ILE A 84 -7.71 -1.25 15.80
CA ILE A 84 -7.43 -1.20 17.25
C ILE A 84 -7.41 0.27 17.68
N PRO A 85 -8.40 0.76 18.47
CA PRO A 85 -8.54 2.18 18.78
C PRO A 85 -7.28 2.84 19.32
N ASN A 86 -6.60 2.17 20.25
CA ASN A 86 -5.40 2.70 20.92
C ASN A 86 -4.14 2.73 20.02
N LEU A 87 -4.10 1.90 18.98
CA LEU A 87 -2.96 1.78 18.07
C LEU A 87 -3.20 2.49 16.73
N ARG A 88 -4.42 2.85 16.42
CA ARG A 88 -4.84 3.38 15.11
C ARG A 88 -3.96 4.52 14.63
N VAL A 89 -3.80 5.55 15.43
CA VAL A 89 -3.05 6.75 15.05
C VAL A 89 -1.56 6.47 14.91
N VAL A 90 -0.99 5.69 15.84
CA VAL A 90 0.42 5.28 15.78
C VAL A 90 0.68 4.44 14.53
N THR A 91 -0.19 3.46 14.26
CA THR A 91 -0.11 2.62 13.05
C THR A 91 -0.16 3.46 11.77
N ALA A 92 -1.05 4.46 11.73
CA ALA A 92 -1.16 5.34 10.57
C ALA A 92 0.11 6.15 10.33
N TRP A 93 0.72 6.72 11.38
CA TRP A 93 1.98 7.45 11.25
C TRP A 93 3.14 6.54 10.85
N LEU A 94 3.22 5.33 11.41
CA LEU A 94 4.22 4.33 11.02
C LEU A 94 4.04 3.88 9.57
N LEU A 95 2.80 3.71 9.11
CA LEU A 95 2.53 3.40 7.71
C LEU A 95 2.91 4.55 6.78
N ILE A 96 2.61 5.79 7.13
CA ILE A 96 3.02 6.97 6.35
C ILE A 96 4.55 7.02 6.23
N ALA A 97 5.27 6.84 7.34
CA ALA A 97 6.73 6.77 7.33
C ALA A 97 7.24 5.62 6.45
N PHE A 98 6.64 4.45 6.55
CA PHE A 98 6.95 3.29 5.71
C PHE A 98 6.74 3.59 4.22
N LEU A 99 5.61 4.20 3.85
CA LEU A 99 5.33 4.58 2.47
C LEU A 99 6.38 5.56 1.92
N ILE A 100 6.83 6.52 2.74
CA ILE A 100 7.91 7.43 2.36
C ILE A 100 9.23 6.67 2.18
N LEU A 101 9.54 5.75 3.08
CA LEU A 101 10.78 4.97 3.04
C LEU A 101 10.89 4.03 1.84
N ILE A 102 9.77 3.49 1.33
CA ILE A 102 9.79 2.63 0.14
C ILE A 102 9.82 3.42 -1.19
N LEU A 103 9.62 4.72 -1.15
CA LEU A 103 9.63 5.56 -2.36
C LEU A 103 10.96 5.46 -3.15
N PRO A 104 12.15 5.49 -2.52
CA PRO A 104 13.41 5.29 -3.24
C PRO A 104 13.50 3.96 -3.97
N ALA A 105 12.98 2.87 -3.38
CA ALA A 105 12.93 1.57 -4.04
C ALA A 105 12.02 1.57 -5.28
N ASN A 106 10.89 2.26 -5.19
CA ASN A 106 9.97 2.44 -6.32
C ASN A 106 10.60 3.26 -7.45
N ILE A 107 11.37 4.31 -7.12
CA ILE A 107 12.11 5.12 -8.10
C ILE A 107 13.20 4.26 -8.74
N TYR A 108 14.00 3.56 -7.95
CA TYR A 108 15.05 2.65 -8.44
C TYR A 108 14.50 1.60 -9.40
N ALA A 109 13.40 0.94 -9.03
CA ALA A 109 12.74 -0.05 -9.87
C ALA A 109 12.31 0.52 -11.23
N THR A 110 11.83 1.76 -11.25
CA THR A 110 11.39 2.42 -12.48
C THR A 110 12.57 2.81 -13.37
N ILE A 111 13.68 3.28 -12.79
CA ILE A 111 14.92 3.59 -13.52
C ILE A 111 15.49 2.32 -14.15
N LYS A 112 15.42 1.19 -13.47
CA LYS A 112 15.91 -0.11 -13.93
C LYS A 112 14.92 -0.87 -14.81
N HIS A 113 13.76 -0.29 -15.12
CA HIS A 113 12.69 -0.93 -15.91
C HIS A 113 12.24 -2.29 -15.36
N ILE A 114 12.20 -2.45 -14.03
CA ILE A 114 11.87 -3.72 -13.39
C ILE A 114 10.37 -3.99 -13.47
N ASP A 115 10.00 -5.13 -14.06
CA ASP A 115 8.65 -5.71 -13.94
C ASP A 115 8.66 -6.71 -12.76
N TYR A 116 8.11 -6.29 -11.62
CA TYR A 116 8.11 -7.13 -10.42
C TYR A 116 7.24 -8.39 -10.54
N GLN A 117 6.24 -8.39 -11.41
CA GLN A 117 5.36 -9.55 -11.63
C GLN A 117 6.06 -10.63 -12.43
N LYS A 118 6.84 -10.24 -13.44
CA LYS A 118 7.60 -11.16 -14.29
C LYS A 118 9.00 -11.43 -13.77
N GLY A 119 9.55 -10.54 -12.93
CA GLY A 119 10.95 -10.59 -12.51
C GLY A 119 11.93 -10.32 -13.66
N THR A 120 11.59 -9.37 -14.53
CA THR A 120 12.34 -9.01 -15.74
C THR A 120 12.64 -7.51 -15.76
N PHE A 121 13.48 -7.07 -16.72
CA PHE A 121 13.88 -5.68 -16.92
C PHE A 121 13.16 -5.01 -18.10
N ASP A 122 11.97 -5.49 -18.45
CA ASP A 122 11.12 -4.98 -19.52
C ASP A 122 9.88 -4.23 -19.00
N GLY A 123 9.93 -3.76 -17.77
CA GLY A 123 8.86 -2.99 -17.14
C GLY A 123 8.73 -1.57 -17.66
N SER A 124 7.69 -0.88 -17.19
CA SER A 124 7.43 0.52 -17.53
C SER A 124 8.57 1.42 -17.05
N GLY A 125 9.04 2.31 -17.93
CA GLY A 125 10.14 3.21 -17.61
C GLY A 125 9.73 4.45 -16.82
N LEU A 126 10.56 5.52 -16.90
CA LEU A 126 10.41 6.78 -16.17
C LEU A 126 9.03 7.43 -16.29
N GLY A 127 8.32 7.23 -17.41
CA GLY A 127 6.95 7.72 -17.58
C GLY A 127 5.97 7.17 -16.53
N TYR A 128 6.24 6.00 -15.99
CA TYR A 128 5.43 5.40 -14.93
C TYR A 128 5.60 6.07 -13.56
N LEU A 129 6.70 6.81 -13.33
CA LEU A 129 6.86 7.61 -12.10
C LEU A 129 5.80 8.70 -11.98
N TRP A 130 5.36 9.29 -13.09
CA TRP A 130 4.28 10.27 -13.11
C TRP A 130 2.95 9.72 -12.58
N PHE A 131 2.77 8.41 -12.62
CA PHE A 131 1.64 7.72 -12.01
C PHE A 131 1.95 7.28 -10.58
N ARG A 132 3.14 6.72 -10.34
CA ARG A 132 3.51 6.15 -9.04
C ARG A 132 3.64 7.18 -7.93
N ILE A 133 4.28 8.31 -8.19
CA ILE A 133 4.47 9.38 -7.19
C ILE A 133 3.12 9.98 -6.74
N PRO A 134 2.21 10.39 -7.65
CA PRO A 134 0.88 10.84 -7.25
C PRO A 134 0.10 9.77 -6.51
N LEU A 135 0.20 8.49 -6.89
CA LEU A 135 -0.45 7.39 -6.21
C LEU A 135 0.05 7.22 -4.78
N GLN A 136 1.36 7.34 -4.59
CA GLN A 136 1.99 7.28 -3.26
C GLN A 136 1.48 8.42 -2.36
N ILE A 137 1.41 9.62 -2.89
CA ILE A 137 0.85 10.79 -2.20
C ILE A 137 -0.62 10.55 -1.84
N LEU A 138 -1.39 9.98 -2.76
CA LEU A 138 -2.79 9.63 -2.52
C LEU A 138 -2.93 8.67 -1.33
N PHE A 139 -2.11 7.62 -1.24
CA PHE A 139 -2.15 6.68 -0.14
C PHE A 139 -1.77 7.31 1.21
N ILE A 140 -0.80 8.22 1.21
CA ILE A 140 -0.41 8.99 2.40
C ILE A 140 -1.56 9.89 2.87
N VAL A 141 -2.14 10.67 1.96
CA VAL A 141 -3.27 11.57 2.26
C VAL A 141 -4.50 10.76 2.68
N TRP A 142 -4.78 9.64 2.01
CA TRP A 142 -5.88 8.75 2.37
C TRP A 142 -5.72 8.21 3.80
N THR A 143 -4.55 7.71 4.14
CA THR A 143 -4.25 7.22 5.49
C THR A 143 -4.43 8.32 6.53
N TYR A 144 -3.94 9.52 6.24
CA TYR A 144 -4.12 10.66 7.13
C TYR A 144 -5.59 11.01 7.36
N LEU A 145 -6.37 11.16 6.29
CA LEU A 145 -7.77 11.58 6.38
C LEU A 145 -8.66 10.48 6.99
N ALA A 146 -8.50 9.23 6.56
CA ALA A 146 -9.38 8.15 6.98
C ALA A 146 -9.06 7.58 8.37
N VAL A 147 -7.80 7.64 8.79
CA VAL A 147 -7.32 6.97 10.01
C VAL A 147 -6.96 7.97 11.10
N ILE A 148 -6.23 9.04 10.80
CA ILE A 148 -5.76 10.00 11.82
C ILE A 148 -6.86 11.02 12.13
N LYS A 149 -7.47 11.59 11.09
CA LYS A 149 -8.51 12.62 11.25
C LYS A 149 -9.90 12.01 11.57
N GLY A 150 -10.14 10.78 11.17
CA GLY A 150 -11.37 10.04 11.44
C GLY A 150 -11.29 9.21 12.70
#